data_4de65c4d2beea93c5d20a85d7440cd43
#
_entry.id   4de65c4d2beea93c5d20a85d7440cd43
#
_cell.length_a   1.000
_cell.length_b   1.000
_cell.length_c   1.000
_cell.angle_alpha   90.00
_cell.angle_beta   90.00
_cell.angle_gamma   90.00
#
_symmetry.space_group_name_H-M   'P 1'
#
loop_
_entity.id
_entity.type
_entity.pdbx_description
1 polymer ?
#
loop_
_entity_poly.entity_id
_entity_poly.type
_entity_poly.pdbx_seq_one_letter_code
_entity_poly.pdbx_strand_id
1 'polypeptide(L)'
;MNFFKSTAVAGLLLAASTGNLLAQEHQGHDMSGMAPSQMQLPDICMTGGDHPMEEMSMKPEQMDEAHMALMEGMDEMNRQMMMGMMAEDVDVAFICGMIPHHQSAVNMAKAELDHGDNEDARAMAQKIIDSQEQEIAEMMSWLEEHAAAEAAN
;
A
#
# COMPACT_ATOMS: atom_id res chain seq x y z
N MET A 1 24.42 -56.31 54.96
CA MET A 1 23.01 -56.10 55.36
C MET A 1 22.55 -54.78 54.71
N ASN A 2 21.93 -54.89 53.55
CA ASN A 2 21.58 -53.75 52.67
C ASN A 2 20.07 -53.49 52.83
N PHE A 3 19.72 -52.31 53.34
CA PHE A 3 18.36 -51.86 53.38
C PHE A 3 18.12 -50.93 52.19
N PHE A 4 17.40 -51.37 51.15
CA PHE A 4 16.84 -50.55 50.08
C PHE A 4 15.63 -49.77 50.62
N LYS A 5 15.71 -48.45 50.64
CA LYS A 5 14.55 -47.59 50.84
C LYS A 5 14.03 -47.14 49.50
N SER A 6 12.87 -47.66 49.09
CA SER A 6 12.10 -47.18 47.97
C SER A 6 11.47 -45.82 48.30
N THR A 7 11.80 -44.80 47.57
CA THR A 7 11.09 -43.51 47.56
C THR A 7 10.16 -43.47 46.36
N ALA A 8 8.86 -43.44 46.66
CA ALA A 8 7.82 -43.22 45.65
C ALA A 8 7.84 -41.75 45.20
N VAL A 9 8.04 -41.51 43.93
CA VAL A 9 7.91 -40.19 43.29
C VAL A 9 6.47 -40.04 42.82
N ALA A 10 5.70 -39.15 43.47
CA ALA A 10 4.38 -38.75 43.01
C ALA A 10 4.52 -37.85 41.82
N GLY A 11 4.09 -38.30 40.65
CA GLY A 11 4.04 -37.52 39.44
C GLY A 11 2.90 -36.48 39.49
N LEU A 12 3.26 -35.22 39.48
CA LEU A 12 2.34 -34.10 39.33
C LEU A 12 2.04 -33.90 37.84
N LEU A 13 0.84 -34.29 37.42
CA LEU A 13 0.34 -34.01 36.05
C LEU A 13 0.01 -32.52 35.97
N LEU A 14 0.89 -31.73 35.32
CA LEU A 14 0.53 -30.38 34.82
C LEU A 14 -0.36 -30.54 33.58
N ALA A 15 -1.62 -30.21 33.73
CA ALA A 15 -2.51 -29.99 32.58
C ALA A 15 -2.10 -28.69 31.90
N ALA A 16 -1.42 -28.79 30.75
CA ALA A 16 -1.20 -27.66 29.85
C ALA A 16 -2.51 -27.34 29.15
N SER A 17 -3.18 -26.27 29.57
CA SER A 17 -4.27 -25.66 28.86
C SER A 17 -3.68 -24.96 27.60
N THR A 18 -3.80 -25.62 26.45
CA THR A 18 -3.55 -24.98 25.15
C THR A 18 -4.66 -23.96 24.89
N GLY A 19 -4.39 -22.70 25.22
CA GLY A 19 -5.21 -21.59 24.77
C GLY A 19 -5.12 -21.54 23.24
N ASN A 20 -6.22 -21.84 22.55
CA ASN A 20 -6.41 -21.55 21.15
C ASN A 20 -6.39 -20.03 21.00
N LEU A 21 -5.24 -19.47 20.64
CA LEU A 21 -5.15 -18.15 20.06
C LEU A 21 -5.78 -18.29 18.67
N LEU A 22 -7.04 -17.90 18.54
CA LEU A 22 -7.67 -17.68 17.24
C LEU A 22 -6.93 -16.51 16.60
N ALA A 23 -5.90 -16.83 15.83
CA ALA A 23 -5.38 -15.89 14.84
C ALA A 23 -6.55 -15.62 13.91
N GLN A 24 -7.10 -14.42 13.98
CA GLN A 24 -8.04 -13.91 13.02
C GLN A 24 -7.25 -13.75 11.72
N GLU A 25 -7.31 -14.79 10.87
CA GLU A 25 -6.79 -14.70 9.53
C GLU A 25 -7.54 -13.56 8.84
N HIS A 26 -6.87 -12.44 8.66
CA HIS A 26 -7.24 -11.49 7.64
C HIS A 26 -7.21 -12.29 6.33
N GLN A 27 -8.38 -12.59 5.80
CA GLN A 27 -8.53 -13.05 4.42
C GLN A 27 -8.09 -11.89 3.53
N GLY A 28 -6.77 -11.76 3.36
CA GLY A 28 -6.23 -10.97 2.25
C GLY A 28 -6.81 -11.58 0.98
N HIS A 29 -7.57 -10.80 0.24
CA HIS A 29 -8.01 -11.19 -1.09
C HIS A 29 -6.74 -11.48 -1.90
N ASP A 30 -6.54 -12.76 -2.27
CA ASP A 30 -5.45 -13.15 -3.16
C ASP A 30 -5.70 -12.55 -4.55
N MET A 31 -5.04 -11.45 -4.83
CA MET A 31 -5.13 -10.71 -6.11
C MET A 31 -4.18 -11.28 -7.18
N SER A 32 -3.42 -12.35 -6.87
CA SER A 32 -2.35 -12.90 -7.72
C SER A 32 -2.83 -13.48 -9.06
N GLY A 33 -4.13 -13.59 -9.28
CA GLY A 33 -4.71 -14.17 -10.51
C GLY A 33 -5.54 -13.22 -11.35
N MET A 34 -5.76 -11.97 -10.91
CA MET A 34 -6.58 -11.01 -11.66
C MET A 34 -5.73 -10.20 -12.62
N ALA A 35 -6.07 -10.26 -13.91
CA ALA A 35 -5.54 -9.28 -14.86
C ALA A 35 -5.99 -7.86 -14.43
N PRO A 36 -5.12 -6.82 -14.54
CA PRO A 36 -5.45 -5.45 -14.10
C PRO A 36 -6.75 -4.90 -14.67
N SER A 37 -7.14 -5.37 -15.87
CA SER A 37 -8.40 -5.00 -16.54
C SER A 37 -9.66 -5.63 -15.93
N GLN A 38 -9.53 -6.52 -14.94
CA GLN A 38 -10.65 -7.23 -14.30
C GLN A 38 -10.87 -6.79 -12.85
N MET A 39 -10.04 -5.87 -12.35
CA MET A 39 -10.25 -5.30 -11.03
C MET A 39 -11.46 -4.37 -11.07
N GLN A 40 -12.57 -4.81 -10.44
CA GLN A 40 -13.74 -3.97 -10.21
C GLN A 40 -13.72 -3.47 -8.77
N LEU A 41 -13.94 -2.18 -8.62
CA LEU A 41 -14.11 -1.60 -7.29
C LEU A 41 -15.37 -2.18 -6.63
N PRO A 42 -15.36 -2.44 -5.31
CA PRO A 42 -16.57 -2.81 -4.57
C PRO A 42 -17.67 -1.75 -4.73
N ASP A 43 -18.94 -2.19 -4.66
CA ASP A 43 -20.09 -1.30 -4.83
C ASP A 43 -20.08 -0.07 -3.90
N ILE A 44 -19.52 -0.21 -2.71
CA ILE A 44 -19.38 0.91 -1.76
C ILE A 44 -18.50 2.05 -2.32
N CYS A 45 -17.57 1.76 -3.23
CA CYS A 45 -16.75 2.78 -3.89
C CYS A 45 -17.52 3.52 -5.00
N MET A 46 -18.69 3.01 -5.40
CA MET A 46 -19.52 3.54 -6.49
C MET A 46 -20.72 4.35 -5.97
N THR A 47 -20.78 4.64 -4.67
CA THR A 47 -21.93 5.33 -4.04
C THR A 47 -21.97 6.83 -4.28
N GLY A 48 -20.97 7.40 -4.92
CA GLY A 48 -20.87 8.85 -5.22
C GLY A 48 -21.85 9.38 -6.28
N GLY A 49 -22.77 8.55 -6.79
CA GLY A 49 -23.79 8.89 -7.77
C GLY A 49 -23.55 8.26 -9.14
N ASP A 50 -24.65 8.08 -9.92
CA ASP A 50 -24.62 7.69 -11.33
C ASP A 50 -24.08 8.85 -12.19
N HIS A 51 -22.77 9.09 -12.15
CA HIS A 51 -22.13 10.02 -13.06
C HIS A 51 -21.67 9.23 -14.31
N PRO A 52 -22.20 9.55 -15.51
CA PRO A 52 -21.68 8.99 -16.74
C PRO A 52 -20.18 9.33 -16.85
N MET A 53 -19.38 8.38 -17.32
CA MET A 53 -17.91 8.56 -17.45
C MET A 53 -17.52 9.83 -18.25
N GLU A 54 -18.44 10.36 -19.08
CA GLU A 54 -18.28 11.62 -19.80
C GLU A 54 -18.43 12.88 -18.92
N GLU A 55 -19.02 12.75 -17.71
CA GLU A 55 -19.17 13.84 -16.73
C GLU A 55 -18.18 13.76 -15.56
N MET A 56 -17.22 12.84 -15.57
CA MET A 56 -16.18 12.73 -14.53
C MET A 56 -15.16 13.90 -14.51
N SER A 57 -15.46 14.98 -15.22
CA SER A 57 -14.93 16.30 -14.89
C SER A 57 -15.68 16.80 -13.64
N MET A 58 -15.39 16.19 -12.49
CA MET A 58 -15.91 16.72 -11.23
C MET A 58 -15.45 18.17 -11.11
N LYS A 59 -16.42 19.09 -11.12
CA LYS A 59 -16.09 20.50 -10.95
C LYS A 59 -15.59 20.67 -9.54
N PRO A 60 -14.39 21.22 -9.32
CA PRO A 60 -13.82 21.41 -7.98
C PRO A 60 -14.78 22.13 -7.02
N GLU A 61 -15.68 22.96 -7.56
CA GLU A 61 -16.70 23.74 -6.82
C GLU A 61 -17.77 22.88 -6.15
N GLN A 62 -17.83 21.58 -6.46
CA GLN A 62 -18.84 20.63 -5.93
C GLN A 62 -18.25 19.64 -4.91
N MET A 63 -16.92 19.66 -4.69
CA MET A 63 -16.24 18.81 -3.74
C MET A 63 -15.99 19.52 -2.41
N ASP A 64 -16.08 18.79 -1.32
CA ASP A 64 -15.59 19.27 -0.03
C ASP A 64 -14.07 19.26 0.05
N GLU A 65 -13.53 19.86 1.09
CA GLU A 65 -12.09 20.03 1.30
C GLU A 65 -11.34 18.68 1.33
N ALA A 66 -11.93 17.65 1.95
CA ALA A 66 -11.32 16.33 2.06
C ALA A 66 -11.18 15.65 0.67
N HIS A 67 -12.24 15.69 -0.14
CA HIS A 67 -12.19 15.14 -1.50
C HIS A 67 -11.24 15.94 -2.41
N MET A 68 -11.18 17.26 -2.26
CA MET A 68 -10.21 18.08 -2.99
C MET A 68 -8.76 17.71 -2.61
N ALA A 69 -8.50 17.48 -1.32
CA ALA A 69 -7.17 17.05 -0.84
C ALA A 69 -6.76 15.68 -1.42
N LEU A 70 -7.70 14.73 -1.53
CA LEU A 70 -7.44 13.43 -2.17
C LEU A 70 -7.07 13.52 -3.64
N MET A 71 -7.54 14.56 -4.34
CA MET A 71 -7.26 14.78 -5.77
C MET A 71 -6.10 15.73 -6.03
N GLU A 72 -5.52 16.32 -4.98
CA GLU A 72 -4.44 17.28 -5.11
C GLU A 72 -3.23 16.66 -5.83
N GLY A 73 -2.76 17.35 -6.87
CA GLY A 73 -1.57 16.95 -7.61
C GLY A 73 -1.79 15.84 -8.67
N MET A 74 -3.01 15.33 -8.86
CA MET A 74 -3.26 14.25 -9.85
C MET A 74 -2.93 14.67 -11.28
N ASP A 75 -3.24 15.90 -11.69
CA ASP A 75 -2.92 16.39 -13.04
C ASP A 75 -1.41 16.47 -13.25
N GLU A 76 -0.67 16.95 -12.26
CA GLU A 76 0.79 17.01 -12.29
C GLU A 76 1.40 15.61 -12.27
N MET A 77 0.88 14.69 -11.46
CA MET A 77 1.29 13.29 -11.46
C MET A 77 1.10 12.66 -12.85
N ASN A 78 -0.07 12.82 -13.46
CA ASN A 78 -0.36 12.29 -14.80
C ASN A 78 0.62 12.86 -15.83
N ARG A 79 0.90 14.17 -15.78
CA ARG A 79 1.85 14.82 -16.68
C ARG A 79 3.27 14.28 -16.52
N GLN A 80 3.75 14.15 -15.27
CA GLN A 80 5.08 13.65 -14.97
C GLN A 80 5.22 12.16 -15.33
N MET A 81 4.21 11.35 -15.03
CA MET A 81 4.18 9.95 -15.39
C MET A 81 4.27 9.74 -16.90
N MET A 82 3.48 10.50 -17.67
CA MET A 82 3.55 10.46 -19.15
C MET A 82 4.92 10.89 -19.68
N MET A 83 5.54 11.90 -19.09
CA MET A 83 6.89 12.32 -19.47
C MET A 83 7.94 11.25 -19.15
N GLY A 84 7.88 10.66 -17.98
CA GLY A 84 8.80 9.61 -17.55
C GLY A 84 8.73 8.37 -18.45
N MET A 85 7.51 7.95 -18.82
CA MET A 85 7.29 6.80 -19.73
C MET A 85 7.75 7.04 -21.17
N MET A 86 8.19 8.25 -21.54
CA MET A 86 8.77 8.55 -22.85
C MET A 86 10.29 8.36 -22.93
N ALA A 87 10.95 7.93 -21.86
CA ALA A 87 12.36 7.59 -21.89
C ALA A 87 12.64 6.47 -22.90
N GLU A 88 13.80 6.52 -23.59
CA GLU A 88 14.14 5.55 -24.66
C GLU A 88 14.34 4.14 -24.11
N ASP A 89 14.97 4.03 -22.95
CA ASP A 89 15.16 2.76 -22.26
C ASP A 89 13.90 2.42 -21.45
N VAL A 90 13.41 1.19 -21.60
CA VAL A 90 12.14 0.75 -20.99
C VAL A 90 12.24 0.64 -19.46
N ASP A 91 13.40 0.28 -18.93
CA ASP A 91 13.59 0.18 -17.48
C ASP A 91 13.63 1.57 -16.86
N VAL A 92 14.31 2.52 -17.52
CA VAL A 92 14.29 3.93 -17.14
C VAL A 92 12.88 4.51 -17.25
N ALA A 93 12.15 4.22 -18.34
CA ALA A 93 10.78 4.67 -18.54
C ALA A 93 9.84 4.18 -17.43
N PHE A 94 9.96 2.92 -17.04
CA PHE A 94 9.20 2.33 -15.94
C PHE A 94 9.49 3.05 -14.62
N ILE A 95 10.75 3.17 -14.24
CA ILE A 95 11.14 3.83 -12.98
C ILE A 95 10.71 5.30 -12.95
N CYS A 96 10.95 6.05 -14.02
CA CYS A 96 10.55 7.45 -14.12
C CYS A 96 9.04 7.66 -14.09
N GLY A 97 8.26 6.70 -14.59
CA GLY A 97 6.80 6.72 -14.49
C GLY A 97 6.29 6.37 -13.10
N MET A 98 6.95 5.43 -12.41
CA MET A 98 6.51 4.96 -11.09
C MET A 98 6.78 5.97 -9.96
N ILE A 99 7.83 6.78 -10.05
CA ILE A 99 8.13 7.81 -9.03
C ILE A 99 6.94 8.77 -8.81
N PRO A 100 6.41 9.47 -9.82
CA PRO A 100 5.26 10.36 -9.62
C PRO A 100 3.99 9.60 -9.23
N HIS A 101 3.80 8.36 -9.69
CA HIS A 101 2.69 7.50 -9.28
C HIS A 101 2.73 7.24 -7.76
N HIS A 102 3.90 6.85 -7.22
CA HIS A 102 4.10 6.62 -5.80
C HIS A 102 3.93 7.90 -4.98
N GLN A 103 4.46 9.02 -5.47
CA GLN A 103 4.27 10.32 -4.81
C GLN A 103 2.79 10.68 -4.68
N SER A 104 1.98 10.40 -5.71
CA SER A 104 0.54 10.62 -5.64
C SER A 104 -0.13 9.74 -4.57
N ALA A 105 0.27 8.49 -4.44
CA ALA A 105 -0.22 7.61 -3.38
C ALA A 105 0.14 8.14 -1.98
N VAL A 106 1.35 8.69 -1.79
CA VAL A 106 1.76 9.37 -0.55
C VAL A 106 0.89 10.60 -0.27
N ASN A 107 0.60 11.41 -1.28
CA ASN A 107 -0.25 12.60 -1.12
C ASN A 107 -1.68 12.21 -0.72
N MET A 108 -2.28 11.22 -1.37
CA MET A 108 -3.60 10.70 -1.01
C MET A 108 -3.63 10.12 0.42
N ALA A 109 -2.60 9.39 0.81
CA ALA A 109 -2.49 8.84 2.15
C ALA A 109 -2.32 9.95 3.22
N LYS A 110 -1.61 11.03 2.92
CA LYS A 110 -1.55 12.22 3.79
C LYS A 110 -2.91 12.89 3.93
N ALA A 111 -3.67 13.02 2.83
CA ALA A 111 -5.04 13.55 2.88
C ALA A 111 -5.96 12.68 3.77
N GLU A 112 -5.85 11.35 3.71
CA GLU A 112 -6.56 10.44 4.62
C GLU A 112 -6.16 10.68 6.09
N LEU A 113 -4.88 10.91 6.38
CA LEU A 113 -4.43 11.23 7.74
C LEU A 113 -4.94 12.58 8.24
N ASP A 114 -5.16 13.54 7.36
CA ASP A 114 -5.61 14.88 7.72
C ASP A 114 -7.13 14.96 7.85
N HIS A 115 -7.89 14.22 7.03
CA HIS A 115 -9.34 14.37 6.91
C HIS A 115 -10.14 13.11 7.28
N GLY A 116 -9.56 11.92 7.21
CA GLY A 116 -10.23 10.66 7.55
C GLY A 116 -10.40 10.47 9.06
N ASP A 117 -11.48 9.81 9.47
CA ASP A 117 -11.83 9.55 10.87
C ASP A 117 -11.80 8.06 11.25
N ASN A 118 -11.68 7.16 10.26
CA ASN A 118 -11.61 5.73 10.50
C ASN A 118 -10.19 5.29 10.86
N GLU A 119 -10.02 4.70 12.06
CA GLU A 119 -8.69 4.30 12.57
C GLU A 119 -7.99 3.28 11.67
N ASP A 120 -8.72 2.32 11.08
CA ASP A 120 -8.13 1.30 10.21
C ASP A 120 -7.68 1.91 8.87
N ALA A 121 -8.47 2.81 8.27
CA ALA A 121 -8.09 3.52 7.05
C ALA A 121 -6.85 4.40 7.28
N ARG A 122 -6.82 5.15 8.38
CA ARG A 122 -5.65 5.95 8.79
C ARG A 122 -4.40 5.09 9.02
N ALA A 123 -4.55 3.91 9.65
CA ALA A 123 -3.44 2.98 9.83
C ALA A 123 -2.93 2.41 8.49
N MET A 124 -3.82 2.17 7.52
CA MET A 124 -3.44 1.80 6.15
C MET A 124 -2.71 2.95 5.45
N ALA A 125 -3.22 4.18 5.55
CA ALA A 125 -2.58 5.37 4.97
C ALA A 125 -1.15 5.55 5.48
N GLN A 126 -0.90 5.39 6.79
CA GLN A 126 0.47 5.47 7.33
C GLN A 126 1.39 4.41 6.73
N LYS A 127 0.93 3.16 6.59
CA LYS A 127 1.73 2.09 5.97
C LYS A 127 2.03 2.39 4.50
N ILE A 128 1.09 2.99 3.78
CA ILE A 128 1.29 3.43 2.38
C ILE A 128 2.40 4.48 2.34
N ILE A 129 2.34 5.49 3.18
CA ILE A 129 3.39 6.52 3.24
C ILE A 129 4.76 5.88 3.45
N ASP A 130 4.89 5.04 4.49
CA ASP A 130 6.17 4.44 4.86
C ASP A 130 6.75 3.59 3.72
N SER A 131 5.93 2.76 3.05
CA SER A 131 6.40 1.90 1.96
C SER A 131 6.69 2.68 0.69
N GLN A 132 5.82 3.63 0.31
CA GLN A 132 5.96 4.38 -0.94
C GLN A 132 7.14 5.36 -0.90
N GLU A 133 7.40 6.01 0.24
CA GLU A 133 8.58 6.86 0.41
C GLU A 133 9.89 6.05 0.32
N GLN A 134 9.91 4.83 0.86
CA GLN A 134 11.05 3.93 0.71
C GLN A 134 11.24 3.53 -0.76
N GLU A 135 10.19 3.11 -1.45
CA GLU A 135 10.25 2.69 -2.86
C GLU A 135 10.68 3.85 -3.78
N ILE A 136 10.23 5.08 -3.51
CA ILE A 136 10.69 6.27 -4.23
C ILE A 136 12.21 6.44 -4.04
N ALA A 137 12.71 6.32 -2.81
CA ALA A 137 14.14 6.44 -2.54
C ALA A 137 14.97 5.36 -3.26
N GLU A 138 14.49 4.12 -3.31
CA GLU A 138 15.12 3.02 -4.04
C GLU A 138 15.13 3.28 -5.55
N MET A 139 14.04 3.74 -6.13
CA MET A 139 13.94 4.12 -7.54
C MET A 139 14.88 5.27 -7.91
N MET A 140 14.96 6.30 -7.07
CA MET A 140 15.86 7.42 -7.28
C MET A 140 17.34 6.98 -7.23
N SER A 141 17.70 6.12 -6.27
CA SER A 141 19.05 5.56 -6.18
C SER A 141 19.40 4.74 -7.43
N TRP A 142 18.47 3.93 -7.91
CA TRP A 142 18.67 3.14 -9.12
C TRP A 142 18.91 4.03 -10.35
N LEU A 143 18.17 5.12 -10.51
CA LEU A 143 18.37 6.07 -11.62
C LEU A 143 19.74 6.75 -11.55
N GLU A 144 20.19 7.14 -10.35
CA GLU A 144 21.52 7.74 -10.16
C GLU A 144 22.64 6.77 -10.54
N GLU A 145 22.55 5.50 -10.12
CA GLU A 145 23.52 4.44 -10.45
C GLU A 145 23.53 4.13 -11.95
N HIS A 146 22.36 4.08 -12.59
CA HIS A 146 22.22 3.80 -14.01
C HIS A 146 22.82 4.94 -14.86
N ALA A 147 22.50 6.19 -14.54
CA ALA A 147 23.07 7.35 -15.22
C ALA A 147 24.60 7.43 -15.08
N ALA A 148 25.15 7.05 -13.92
CA ALA A 148 26.59 6.99 -13.70
C ALA A 148 27.26 5.89 -14.54
N ALA A 149 26.59 4.73 -14.72
CA ALA A 149 27.09 3.62 -15.53
C ALA A 149 27.10 3.98 -17.03
N GLU A 150 26.09 4.67 -17.53
CA GLU A 150 26.04 5.14 -18.93
C GLU A 150 27.12 6.18 -19.22
N ALA A 151 27.37 7.10 -18.30
CA ALA A 151 28.39 8.14 -18.46
C ALA A 151 29.83 7.59 -18.43
N ALA A 152 30.03 6.35 -17.94
CA ALA A 152 31.32 5.69 -17.85
C ALA A 152 31.69 4.85 -19.13
N ASN A 153 30.74 4.66 -20.05
CA ASN A 153 30.92 3.89 -21.30
C ASN A 153 31.12 4.81 -22.50
#